data_b7b3b18c255ff8a2bc330bf1d5e821c5
#
_entry.id   b7b3b18c255ff8a2bc330bf1d5e821c5
#
_cell.length_a   1.000
_cell.length_b   1.000
_cell.length_c   1.000
_cell.angle_alpha   90.00
_cell.angle_beta   90.00
_cell.angle_gamma   90.00
#
_symmetry.space_group_name_H-M   'P 1'
#
loop_
_entity.id
_entity.type
_entity.pdbx_description
1 polymer ?
#
loop_
_entity_poly.entity_id
_entity_poly.type
_entity_poly.pdbx_seq_one_letter_code
_entity_poly.pdbx_strand_id
1 'polypeptide(L)'
;MSANTRDGRSKGEKGQGLVEFALVALFLLLTMFAIIDFARVFFGYATMANGVREGARYAVVHPDDQQGIEDAAEAMMFVLGAPVNIDVDFPDTCDDGTPECKESRSRVVVTAVSNFSVWTPVVPSFTMATSATMHIE
;
A
#
# COMPACT_ATOMS: atom_id res chain seq x y z
N MET A 1 16.44 -8.34 74.90
CA MET A 1 16.55 -9.28 73.78
C MET A 1 15.70 -8.76 72.65
N SER A 2 16.36 -8.08 71.69
CA SER A 2 15.67 -7.42 70.56
C SER A 2 15.80 -8.34 69.34
N ALA A 3 14.67 -8.91 68.88
CA ALA A 3 14.61 -9.74 67.69
C ALA A 3 14.66 -8.87 66.43
N ASN A 4 15.79 -8.89 65.76
CA ASN A 4 15.98 -8.27 64.44
C ASN A 4 15.33 -9.14 63.36
N THR A 5 14.08 -8.87 63.04
CA THR A 5 13.39 -9.43 61.90
C THR A 5 13.99 -8.83 60.63
N ARG A 6 14.97 -9.54 60.02
CA ARG A 6 15.49 -9.22 58.69
C ARG A 6 14.36 -9.36 57.69
N ASP A 7 13.90 -8.22 57.20
CA ASP A 7 13.00 -8.13 56.07
C ASP A 7 13.69 -8.68 54.83
N GLY A 8 13.52 -9.98 54.62
CA GLY A 8 14.04 -10.74 53.49
C GLY A 8 13.18 -10.55 52.22
N ARG A 9 12.71 -9.33 51.95
CA ARG A 9 12.03 -9.03 50.69
C ARG A 9 12.98 -9.21 49.53
N SER A 10 12.75 -10.31 48.87
CA SER A 10 13.60 -10.91 47.86
C SER A 10 13.89 -9.95 46.69
N LYS A 11 15.18 -9.76 46.39
CA LYS A 11 15.67 -9.10 45.16
C LYS A 11 15.12 -9.79 43.88
N GLY A 12 14.59 -11.01 43.99
CA GLY A 12 13.98 -11.79 42.89
C GLY A 12 12.64 -11.25 42.39
N GLU A 13 11.78 -10.72 43.30
CA GLU A 13 10.44 -10.22 42.90
C GLU A 13 10.53 -8.97 42.00
N LYS A 14 11.52 -8.11 42.24
CA LYS A 14 11.76 -6.90 41.41
C LYS A 14 12.27 -7.28 40.01
N GLY A 15 13.04 -8.33 39.87
CA GLY A 15 13.52 -8.82 38.59
C GLY A 15 12.42 -9.48 37.74
N GLN A 16 11.54 -10.23 38.39
CA GLN A 16 10.40 -10.89 37.71
C GLN A 16 9.42 -9.86 37.11
N GLY A 17 9.06 -8.83 37.85
CA GLY A 17 8.17 -7.77 37.35
C GLY A 17 8.78 -6.98 36.17
N LEU A 18 10.11 -6.82 36.14
CA LEU A 18 10.78 -6.16 35.03
C LEU A 18 10.77 -7.00 33.75
N VAL A 19 10.93 -8.32 33.88
CA VAL A 19 10.83 -9.25 32.74
C VAL A 19 9.41 -9.30 32.20
N GLU A 20 8.41 -9.35 33.07
CA GLU A 20 7.00 -9.34 32.67
C GLU A 20 6.65 -8.03 31.95
N PHE A 21 7.06 -6.89 32.48
CA PHE A 21 6.90 -5.60 31.82
C PHE A 21 7.60 -5.56 30.45
N ALA A 22 8.81 -6.09 30.34
CA ALA A 22 9.56 -6.11 29.09
C ALA A 22 8.84 -6.96 28.00
N LEU A 23 8.26 -8.10 28.39
CA LEU A 23 7.48 -8.94 27.46
C LEU A 23 6.20 -8.24 27.00
N VAL A 24 5.46 -7.61 27.91
CA VAL A 24 4.27 -6.83 27.57
C VAL A 24 4.61 -5.63 26.69
N ALA A 25 5.68 -4.91 27.01
CA ALA A 25 6.14 -3.78 26.22
C ALA A 25 6.58 -4.20 24.82
N LEU A 26 7.27 -5.34 24.67
CA LEU A 26 7.65 -5.89 23.39
C LEU A 26 6.44 -6.21 22.52
N PHE A 27 5.44 -6.89 23.10
CA PHE A 27 4.20 -7.22 22.39
C PHE A 27 3.43 -5.96 21.98
N LEU A 28 3.37 -4.95 22.84
CA LEU A 28 2.73 -3.67 22.57
C LEU A 28 3.43 -2.95 21.39
N LEU A 29 4.77 -2.90 21.39
CA LEU A 29 5.55 -2.29 20.33
C LEU A 29 5.36 -3.01 18.99
N LEU A 30 5.38 -4.34 18.98
CA LEU A 30 5.13 -5.12 17.77
C LEU A 30 3.74 -4.85 17.21
N THR A 31 2.73 -4.79 18.07
CA THR A 31 1.35 -4.46 17.66
C THR A 31 1.25 -3.05 17.09
N MET A 32 1.92 -2.07 17.73
CA MET A 32 1.95 -0.68 17.25
C MET A 32 2.59 -0.59 15.86
N PHE A 33 3.73 -1.24 15.62
CA PHE A 33 4.37 -1.26 14.30
C PHE A 33 3.51 -1.96 13.25
N ALA A 34 2.84 -3.07 13.61
CA ALA A 34 1.94 -3.74 12.70
C ALA A 34 0.76 -2.86 12.26
N ILE A 35 0.20 -2.06 13.16
CA ILE A 35 -0.86 -1.10 12.85
C ILE A 35 -0.35 0.00 11.91
N ILE A 36 0.86 0.52 12.14
CA ILE A 36 1.47 1.54 11.29
C ILE A 36 1.71 0.99 9.88
N ASP A 37 2.28 -0.21 9.76
CA ASP A 37 2.51 -0.83 8.45
C ASP A 37 1.20 -1.09 7.71
N PHE A 38 0.17 -1.58 8.41
CA PHE A 38 -1.16 -1.76 7.82
C PHE A 38 -1.76 -0.45 7.31
N ALA A 39 -1.66 0.62 8.09
CA ALA A 39 -2.15 1.94 7.71
C ALA A 39 -1.44 2.47 6.45
N ARG A 40 -0.11 2.26 6.34
CA ARG A 40 0.69 2.65 5.16
C ARG A 40 0.27 1.87 3.91
N VAL A 41 0.07 0.57 4.04
CA VAL A 41 -0.42 -0.30 2.94
C VAL A 41 -1.78 0.17 2.47
N PHE A 42 -2.71 0.35 3.39
CA PHE A 42 -4.07 0.78 3.08
C PHE A 42 -4.10 2.15 2.39
N PHE A 43 -3.32 3.10 2.89
CA PHE A 43 -3.20 4.43 2.30
C PHE A 43 -2.60 4.36 0.88
N GLY A 44 -1.50 3.60 0.70
CA GLY A 44 -0.88 3.39 -0.61
C GLY A 44 -1.85 2.79 -1.62
N TYR A 45 -2.58 1.74 -1.24
CA TYR A 45 -3.59 1.12 -2.09
C TYR A 45 -4.71 2.08 -2.46
N ALA A 46 -5.22 2.85 -1.50
CA ALA A 46 -6.29 3.81 -1.73
C ALA A 46 -5.87 4.92 -2.71
N THR A 47 -4.65 5.45 -2.58
CA THR A 47 -4.14 6.48 -3.49
C THR A 47 -3.88 5.92 -4.90
N MET A 48 -3.33 4.70 -5.02
CA MET A 48 -3.19 4.02 -6.31
C MET A 48 -4.56 3.80 -6.98
N ALA A 49 -5.57 3.34 -6.24
CA ALA A 49 -6.91 3.13 -6.77
C ALA A 49 -7.58 4.43 -7.25
N ASN A 50 -7.28 5.56 -6.60
CA ASN A 50 -7.73 6.87 -7.06
C ASN A 50 -6.98 7.32 -8.31
N GLY A 51 -5.67 7.13 -8.34
CA GLY A 51 -4.82 7.48 -9.48
C GLY A 51 -5.20 6.75 -10.76
N VAL A 52 -5.41 5.42 -10.72
CA VAL A 52 -5.82 4.67 -11.93
C VAL A 52 -7.19 5.12 -12.46
N ARG A 53 -8.10 5.55 -11.59
CA ARG A 53 -9.40 6.10 -12.01
C ARG A 53 -9.24 7.46 -12.68
N GLU A 54 -8.37 8.33 -12.18
CA GLU A 54 -8.12 9.63 -12.79
C GLU A 54 -7.39 9.46 -14.13
N GLY A 55 -6.39 8.59 -14.22
CA GLY A 55 -5.73 8.23 -15.49
C GLY A 55 -6.72 7.69 -16.51
N ALA A 56 -7.59 6.75 -16.10
CA ALA A 56 -8.62 6.20 -16.99
C ALA A 56 -9.63 7.28 -17.45
N ARG A 57 -10.01 8.21 -16.56
CA ARG A 57 -10.86 9.35 -16.92
C ARG A 57 -10.21 10.29 -17.93
N TYR A 58 -8.92 10.55 -17.78
CA TYR A 58 -8.18 11.35 -18.75
C TYR A 58 -8.09 10.63 -20.10
N ALA A 59 -7.85 9.33 -20.10
CA ALA A 59 -7.77 8.50 -21.29
C ALA A 59 -9.07 8.47 -22.13
N VAL A 60 -10.24 8.58 -21.47
CA VAL A 60 -11.54 8.66 -22.16
C VAL A 60 -11.62 9.84 -23.11
N VAL A 61 -10.97 10.96 -22.78
CA VAL A 61 -11.00 12.20 -23.57
C VAL A 61 -9.77 12.34 -24.48
N HIS A 62 -8.62 11.78 -24.04
CA HIS A 62 -7.34 11.89 -24.75
C HIS A 62 -6.68 10.53 -24.90
N PRO A 63 -7.25 9.61 -25.70
CA PRO A 63 -6.75 8.23 -25.81
C PRO A 63 -5.38 8.11 -26.48
N ASP A 64 -4.95 9.14 -27.22
CA ASP A 64 -3.66 9.16 -27.93
C ASP A 64 -2.52 9.78 -27.09
N ASP A 65 -2.84 10.41 -25.97
CA ASP A 65 -1.86 11.05 -25.10
C ASP A 65 -1.49 10.12 -23.92
N GLN A 66 -0.71 9.09 -24.21
CA GLN A 66 -0.30 8.11 -23.21
C GLN A 66 0.44 8.77 -22.03
N GLN A 67 1.32 9.73 -22.31
CA GLN A 67 2.06 10.41 -21.26
C GLN A 67 1.16 11.24 -20.35
N GLY A 68 0.16 11.93 -20.92
CA GLY A 68 -0.84 12.66 -20.15
C GLY A 68 -1.70 11.74 -19.27
N ILE A 69 -1.99 10.52 -19.73
CA ILE A 69 -2.71 9.49 -18.94
C ILE A 69 -1.85 9.06 -17.73
N GLU A 70 -0.58 8.76 -17.96
CA GLU A 70 0.36 8.36 -16.91
C GLU A 70 0.55 9.49 -15.89
N ASP A 71 0.77 10.72 -16.34
CA ASP A 71 0.94 11.92 -15.49
C ASP A 71 -0.31 12.19 -14.65
N ALA A 72 -1.50 12.07 -15.24
CA ALA A 72 -2.77 12.25 -14.54
C ALA A 72 -2.98 11.18 -13.44
N ALA A 73 -2.59 9.94 -13.74
CA ALA A 73 -2.64 8.86 -12.77
C ALA A 73 -1.61 9.08 -11.64
N GLU A 74 -0.35 9.41 -11.98
CA GLU A 74 0.74 9.58 -11.02
C GLU A 74 0.48 10.75 -10.07
N ALA A 75 -0.11 11.85 -10.55
CA ALA A 75 -0.43 13.03 -9.75
C ALA A 75 -1.30 12.73 -8.52
N MET A 76 -2.11 11.68 -8.58
CA MET A 76 -2.97 11.25 -7.47
C MET A 76 -2.38 10.11 -6.64
N MET A 77 -1.24 9.54 -7.08
CA MET A 77 -0.62 8.40 -6.40
C MET A 77 0.45 8.86 -5.44
N PHE A 78 0.30 8.46 -4.19
CA PHE A 78 1.30 8.69 -3.17
C PHE A 78 1.58 7.37 -2.44
N VAL A 79 2.64 6.67 -2.86
CA VAL A 79 3.08 5.44 -2.22
C VAL A 79 4.37 5.70 -1.47
N LEU A 80 4.32 5.57 -0.14
CA LEU A 80 5.45 5.80 0.74
C LEU A 80 6.59 4.80 0.45
N GLY A 81 7.62 5.28 -0.24
CA GLY A 81 8.89 4.57 -0.37
C GLY A 81 8.99 3.55 -1.51
N ALA A 82 8.05 3.54 -2.46
CA ALA A 82 8.15 2.65 -3.62
C ALA A 82 7.71 3.35 -4.91
N PRO A 83 8.41 3.15 -6.03
CA PRO A 83 7.95 3.60 -7.34
C PRO A 83 6.67 2.88 -7.74
N VAL A 84 5.78 3.57 -8.43
CA VAL A 84 4.59 3.00 -9.03
C VAL A 84 4.83 2.86 -10.53
N ASN A 85 4.62 1.68 -11.07
CA ASN A 85 4.60 1.46 -12.51
C ASN A 85 3.15 1.55 -12.98
N ILE A 86 2.90 2.42 -13.96
CA ILE A 86 1.59 2.60 -14.58
C ILE A 86 1.66 1.97 -15.96
N ASP A 87 0.66 1.16 -16.29
CA ASP A 87 0.48 0.52 -17.57
C ASP A 87 -0.88 0.90 -18.12
N VAL A 88 -0.92 1.29 -19.39
CA VAL A 88 -2.13 1.72 -20.10
C VAL A 88 -2.36 0.79 -21.26
N ASP A 89 -3.44 0.05 -21.23
CA ASP A 89 -3.81 -0.95 -22.24
C ASP A 89 -5.16 -0.65 -22.90
N PHE A 90 -5.25 -0.89 -24.19
CA PHE A 90 -6.48 -0.80 -24.99
C PHE A 90 -6.81 -2.19 -25.51
N PRO A 91 -7.55 -3.00 -24.75
CA PRO A 91 -7.71 -4.44 -25.03
C PRO A 91 -8.65 -4.75 -26.20
N ASP A 92 -9.35 -3.78 -26.72
CA ASP A 92 -10.31 -4.00 -27.80
C ASP A 92 -9.64 -3.91 -29.18
N THR A 93 -10.19 -4.63 -30.15
CA THR A 93 -9.82 -4.56 -31.57
C THR A 93 -10.86 -3.73 -32.30
N CYS A 94 -10.43 -2.79 -33.13
CA CYS A 94 -11.31 -1.99 -33.95
C CYS A 94 -12.04 -2.80 -35.04
N ASP A 95 -13.11 -2.26 -35.59
CA ASP A 95 -13.92 -2.91 -36.63
C ASP A 95 -13.09 -3.22 -37.94
N ASP A 96 -12.02 -2.49 -38.15
CA ASP A 96 -11.06 -2.72 -39.25
C ASP A 96 -10.02 -3.81 -38.96
N GLY A 97 -10.05 -4.42 -37.77
CA GLY A 97 -9.11 -5.42 -37.30
C GLY A 97 -7.83 -4.88 -36.69
N THR A 98 -7.72 -3.57 -36.49
CA THR A 98 -6.56 -2.94 -35.81
C THR A 98 -6.59 -3.25 -34.32
N PRO A 99 -5.50 -3.79 -33.72
CA PRO A 99 -5.40 -3.97 -32.28
C PRO A 99 -5.27 -2.61 -31.57
N GLU A 100 -5.49 -2.60 -30.25
CA GLU A 100 -5.41 -1.40 -29.41
C GLU A 100 -6.39 -0.30 -29.87
N CYS A 101 -7.66 -0.66 -29.93
CA CYS A 101 -8.69 0.25 -30.41
C CYS A 101 -8.90 1.44 -29.46
N LYS A 102 -8.78 2.64 -30.01
CA LYS A 102 -9.00 3.91 -29.33
C LYS A 102 -10.23 4.67 -29.81
N GLU A 103 -11.15 3.95 -30.45
CA GLU A 103 -12.39 4.50 -30.96
C GLU A 103 -13.47 4.61 -29.86
N SER A 104 -14.50 5.40 -30.14
CA SER A 104 -15.67 5.51 -29.26
C SER A 104 -16.24 4.12 -28.92
N ARG A 105 -16.52 3.91 -27.64
CA ARG A 105 -16.99 2.67 -27.00
C ARG A 105 -15.93 1.59 -26.75
N SER A 106 -14.70 1.73 -27.25
CA SER A 106 -13.63 0.84 -26.87
C SER A 106 -13.22 1.04 -25.39
N ARG A 107 -12.61 0.03 -24.80
CA ARG A 107 -12.19 0.08 -23.39
C ARG A 107 -10.75 0.57 -23.29
N VAL A 108 -10.51 1.35 -22.26
CA VAL A 108 -9.17 1.63 -21.74
C VAL A 108 -9.03 1.03 -20.35
N VAL A 109 -7.90 0.39 -20.11
CA VAL A 109 -7.53 -0.21 -18.80
C VAL A 109 -6.25 0.45 -18.33
N VAL A 110 -6.33 1.16 -17.21
CA VAL A 110 -5.16 1.73 -16.55
C VAL A 110 -4.85 0.88 -15.34
N THR A 111 -3.64 0.33 -15.29
CA THR A 111 -3.17 -0.54 -14.20
C THR A 111 -1.98 0.11 -13.50
N ALA A 112 -2.00 0.14 -12.18
CA ALA A 112 -0.88 0.56 -11.37
C ALA A 112 -0.35 -0.60 -10.53
N VAL A 113 0.98 -0.78 -10.55
CA VAL A 113 1.68 -1.82 -9.80
C VAL A 113 2.80 -1.20 -8.99
N SER A 114 2.88 -1.54 -7.70
CA SER A 114 3.94 -1.09 -6.80
C SER A 114 4.40 -2.20 -5.88
N ASN A 115 5.70 -2.25 -5.61
CA ASN A 115 6.30 -3.15 -4.64
C ASN A 115 6.40 -2.44 -3.28
N PHE A 116 5.62 -2.90 -2.33
CA PHE A 116 5.59 -2.35 -0.98
C PHE A 116 6.57 -3.05 -0.06
N SER A 117 7.44 -2.25 0.59
CA SER A 117 8.33 -2.74 1.64
C SER A 117 7.77 -2.39 3.01
N VAL A 118 7.64 -3.39 3.87
CA VAL A 118 7.26 -3.22 5.28
C VAL A 118 8.48 -2.92 6.15
N TRP A 119 8.28 -2.17 7.22
CA TRP A 119 9.35 -1.86 8.17
C TRP A 119 9.57 -2.97 9.20
N THR A 120 8.53 -3.78 9.42
CA THR A 120 8.63 -4.90 10.35
C THR A 120 9.30 -6.10 9.69
N PRO A 121 10.24 -6.78 10.35
CA PRO A 121 10.91 -7.97 9.82
C PRO A 121 9.99 -9.21 9.77
N VAL A 122 8.76 -9.07 10.19
CA VAL A 122 7.79 -10.18 10.32
C VAL A 122 7.03 -10.43 9.02
N VAL A 123 6.81 -9.39 8.21
CA VAL A 123 6.06 -9.48 6.95
C VAL A 123 7.01 -9.31 5.77
N PRO A 124 7.02 -10.21 4.78
CA PRO A 124 7.81 -10.01 3.56
C PRO A 124 7.25 -8.85 2.73
N SER A 125 8.10 -8.26 1.87
CA SER A 125 7.65 -7.34 0.84
C SER A 125 6.65 -8.01 -0.10
N PHE A 126 5.64 -7.30 -0.55
CA PHE A 126 4.63 -7.80 -1.47
C PHE A 126 4.29 -6.77 -2.54
N THR A 127 3.76 -7.26 -3.65
CA THR A 127 3.34 -6.43 -4.77
C THR A 127 1.86 -6.08 -4.62
N MET A 128 1.55 -4.79 -4.73
CA MET A 128 0.19 -4.29 -4.83
C MET A 128 -0.12 -3.94 -6.27
N ALA A 129 -1.30 -4.32 -6.74
CA ALA A 129 -1.80 -3.95 -8.07
C ALA A 129 -3.25 -3.49 -7.97
N THR A 130 -3.60 -2.50 -8.77
CA THR A 130 -4.97 -2.03 -8.92
C THR A 130 -5.19 -1.56 -10.35
N SER A 131 -6.40 -1.70 -10.87
CA SER A 131 -6.76 -1.29 -12.22
C SER A 131 -8.10 -0.59 -12.26
N ALA A 132 -8.28 0.28 -13.25
CA ALA A 132 -9.55 0.89 -13.58
C ALA A 132 -9.82 0.72 -15.09
N THR A 133 -11.05 0.38 -15.43
CA THR A 133 -11.52 0.21 -16.81
C THR A 133 -12.61 1.21 -17.09
N MET A 134 -12.48 1.97 -18.17
CA MET A 134 -13.49 2.90 -18.67
C MET A 134 -13.69 2.72 -20.17
N HIS A 135 -14.78 3.27 -20.72
CA HIS A 135 -15.06 3.29 -22.14
C HIS A 135 -14.81 4.68 -22.70
N ILE A 136 -14.17 4.73 -23.86
CA ILE A 136 -13.89 5.95 -24.61
C ILE A 136 -15.20 6.53 -25.14
N GLU A 137 -15.41 7.83 -24.99
CA GLU A 137 -16.60 8.54 -25.48
C GLU A 137 -16.59 8.84 -26.99
#